data_e7276d8bbe4b74b40d2eb62ca03c674a
#
_entry.id   e7276d8bbe4b74b40d2eb62ca03c674a
#
_cell.length_a   1.000
_cell.length_b   1.000
_cell.length_c   1.000
_cell.angle_alpha   90.00
_cell.angle_beta   90.00
_cell.angle_gamma   90.00
#
_symmetry.space_group_name_H-M   'P 1'
#
loop_
_entity.id
_entity.type
_entity.pdbx_description
1 polymer ?
#
loop_
_entity_poly.entity_id
_entity_poly.type
_entity_poly.pdbx_seq_one_letter_code
_entity_poly.pdbx_strand_id
1 'polypeptide(L)'
;KLTVAENNFFAAQTAEVTLTDSASIKVGQPCVPNAAEGGRIIVESGKFGGIVQHDDGTLLLNGGYFGMITLMDPNENVMDLLGAGKAYRSVLGADAWQDDSNADTTSVAGQKRLHEVEVVDAPLRIIQQTPASGTLTVYETSPTIPSLKVTAAYDSAMSWVFDAKLYYRASAIDEWSTADAPKVSSNGNGTVTVSSNTTLKTGQYQLQLTFHGYRAESRVFNVTLEPCGHPDIDANGKCGTCQYQFVATLTDAAGEVTGYDTLNGALAEVKALSADAQNASRYTVRLHRDVTEDVRITGGKF
;
A
#
# COMPACT_ATOMS: atom_id res chain seq x y z
N LYS A 1 30.35 4.10 30.62
CA LYS A 1 29.51 2.99 31.09
C LYS A 1 28.63 3.53 32.22
N LEU A 2 27.34 3.65 31.96
CA LEU A 2 26.37 4.01 32.99
C LEU A 2 25.98 2.70 33.70
N THR A 3 26.12 2.65 35.02
CA THR A 3 25.61 1.56 35.84
C THR A 3 24.54 2.14 36.74
N VAL A 4 23.29 1.75 36.51
CA VAL A 4 22.16 2.12 37.37
C VAL A 4 21.89 0.91 38.28
N ALA A 5 22.18 1.05 39.56
CA ALA A 5 22.13 -0.06 40.52
C ALA A 5 20.73 -0.25 41.13
N GLU A 6 19.98 0.82 41.31
CA GLU A 6 18.63 0.81 41.90
C GLU A 6 17.86 2.03 41.38
N ASN A 7 16.53 1.91 41.28
CA ASN A 7 15.57 2.90 40.81
C ASN A 7 15.39 3.00 39.29
N ASN A 8 14.32 3.68 38.89
CA ASN A 8 14.00 3.89 37.49
C ASN A 8 15.03 4.80 36.82
N PHE A 9 15.34 4.49 35.59
CA PHE A 9 16.13 5.35 34.73
C PHE A 9 15.18 6.17 33.84
N PHE A 10 15.34 7.49 33.85
CA PHE A 10 14.53 8.40 33.05
C PHE A 10 15.41 9.08 32.00
N ALA A 11 14.99 9.03 30.74
CA ALA A 11 15.37 10.02 29.75
C ALA A 11 14.26 11.08 29.72
N ALA A 12 14.60 12.31 30.04
CA ALA A 12 13.66 13.42 30.14
C ALA A 12 14.16 14.64 29.33
N GLN A 13 13.26 15.53 28.98
CA GLN A 13 13.51 16.75 28.22
C GLN A 13 14.14 16.43 26.83
N THR A 14 15.30 16.99 26.52
CA THR A 14 15.99 16.78 25.24
C THR A 14 17.00 15.63 25.29
N ALA A 15 16.99 14.79 26.34
CA ALA A 15 17.93 13.70 26.47
C ALA A 15 17.58 12.55 25.49
N GLU A 16 18.59 12.13 24.73
CA GLU A 16 18.55 10.91 23.93
C GLU A 16 19.53 9.89 24.50
N VAL A 17 19.06 8.67 24.74
CA VAL A 17 19.86 7.58 25.30
C VAL A 17 19.73 6.36 24.41
N THR A 18 20.90 5.87 23.93
CA THR A 18 20.96 4.61 23.18
C THR A 18 21.42 3.46 24.09
N LEU A 19 20.65 2.38 24.11
CA LEU A 19 20.95 1.16 24.87
C LEU A 19 21.40 0.06 23.90
N THR A 20 22.54 -0.57 24.18
CA THR A 20 23.14 -1.63 23.37
C THR A 20 23.39 -2.90 24.20
N ASP A 21 23.92 -3.96 23.61
CA ASP A 21 24.22 -5.26 24.24
C ASP A 21 24.98 -5.20 25.56
N SER A 22 25.76 -4.18 25.79
CA SER A 22 26.43 -3.97 27.07
C SER A 22 25.50 -3.44 28.18
N ALA A 23 24.29 -3.04 27.83
CA ALA A 23 23.26 -2.61 28.77
C ALA A 23 22.36 -3.81 29.13
N SER A 24 22.83 -4.66 30.04
CA SER A 24 21.97 -5.68 30.62
C SER A 24 21.41 -5.18 31.96
N ILE A 25 20.10 -4.91 31.99
CA ILE A 25 19.37 -4.76 33.23
C ILE A 25 18.90 -6.16 33.59
N LYS A 26 19.35 -6.68 34.75
CA LYS A 26 18.97 -8.03 35.16
C LYS A 26 17.47 -8.10 35.40
N VAL A 27 16.83 -9.12 34.85
CA VAL A 27 15.42 -9.45 35.15
C VAL A 27 15.25 -9.57 36.65
N GLY A 28 14.27 -8.87 37.22
CA GLY A 28 14.00 -8.86 38.66
C GLY A 28 14.66 -7.73 39.44
N GLN A 29 15.41 -6.84 38.82
CA GLN A 29 15.86 -5.59 39.42
C GLN A 29 14.83 -4.47 39.18
N PRO A 30 14.66 -3.55 40.13
CA PRO A 30 13.64 -2.50 40.03
C PRO A 30 13.96 -1.37 39.02
N CYS A 31 15.04 -1.50 38.25
CA CYS A 31 15.42 -0.48 37.30
C CYS A 31 14.71 -0.71 35.97
N VAL A 32 13.81 0.20 35.63
CA VAL A 32 13.05 0.22 34.38
C VAL A 32 13.40 1.47 33.63
N PRO A 33 13.93 1.40 32.38
CA PRO A 33 14.10 2.58 31.54
C PRO A 33 12.74 3.23 31.26
N ASN A 34 12.68 4.56 31.40
CA ASN A 34 11.49 5.35 31.16
C ASN A 34 11.82 6.49 30.19
N ALA A 35 11.13 6.60 29.08
CA ALA A 35 11.10 7.78 28.24
C ALA A 35 9.98 8.69 28.72
N ALA A 36 10.27 9.92 29.08
CA ALA A 36 9.32 10.88 29.63
C ALA A 36 9.74 12.32 29.34
N GLU A 37 8.83 13.27 29.46
CA GLU A 37 9.08 14.72 29.38
C GLU A 37 9.86 15.12 28.09
N GLY A 38 9.51 14.54 26.94
CA GLY A 38 10.18 14.79 25.67
C GLY A 38 11.51 14.06 25.48
N GLY A 39 11.91 13.23 26.46
CA GLY A 39 13.12 12.40 26.35
C GLY A 39 12.92 11.21 25.40
N ARG A 40 14.04 10.73 24.82
CA ARG A 40 14.05 9.63 23.87
C ARG A 40 14.97 8.51 24.32
N ILE A 41 14.47 7.28 24.24
CA ILE A 41 15.28 6.06 24.42
C ILE A 41 15.27 5.26 23.14
N ILE A 42 16.46 4.91 22.66
CA ILE A 42 16.66 4.02 21.52
C ILE A 42 17.25 2.72 22.06
N VAL A 43 16.62 1.59 21.79
CA VAL A 43 17.13 0.27 22.18
C VAL A 43 17.58 -0.47 20.94
N GLU A 44 18.89 -0.67 20.82
CA GLU A 44 19.49 -1.44 19.73
C GLU A 44 19.52 -2.93 20.07
N SER A 45 19.72 -3.27 21.35
CA SER A 45 19.82 -4.64 21.83
C SER A 45 19.84 -4.68 23.35
N GLY A 46 19.76 -5.89 23.94
CA GLY A 46 19.85 -6.08 25.38
C GLY A 46 18.66 -6.88 25.96
N LYS A 47 18.67 -7.08 27.28
CA LYS A 47 17.60 -7.74 28.02
C LYS A 47 17.08 -6.84 29.11
N PHE A 48 15.78 -6.58 29.08
CA PHE A 48 15.10 -5.67 29.99
C PHE A 48 13.94 -6.38 30.67
N GLY A 49 13.83 -6.26 31.99
CA GLY A 49 12.66 -6.74 32.73
C GLY A 49 11.40 -5.91 32.41
N GLY A 50 11.59 -4.64 32.09
CA GLY A 50 10.53 -3.75 31.62
C GLY A 50 11.09 -2.51 30.97
N ILE A 51 10.27 -1.83 30.18
CA ILE A 51 10.53 -0.50 29.62
C ILE A 51 9.22 0.27 29.56
N VAL A 52 9.26 1.57 29.79
CA VAL A 52 8.06 2.41 29.89
C VAL A 52 8.19 3.63 28.97
N GLN A 53 7.13 3.92 28.22
CA GLN A 53 6.90 5.19 27.57
C GLN A 53 5.80 5.96 28.29
N HIS A 54 6.09 7.20 28.65
CA HIS A 54 5.10 8.19 29.10
C HIS A 54 4.59 8.98 27.87
N ASP A 55 3.45 9.63 28.02
CA ASP A 55 2.71 10.30 26.94
C ASP A 55 3.55 11.30 26.12
N ASP A 56 4.56 11.92 26.72
CA ASP A 56 5.44 12.89 26.10
C ASP A 56 6.86 12.35 25.82
N GLY A 57 7.12 11.08 26.12
CA GLY A 57 8.38 10.40 25.84
C GLY A 57 8.38 9.67 24.49
N THR A 58 9.54 9.29 24.01
CA THR A 58 9.70 8.52 22.78
C THR A 58 10.56 7.27 23.03
N LEU A 59 10.01 6.11 22.71
CA LEU A 59 10.78 4.86 22.59
C LEU A 59 10.98 4.51 21.11
N LEU A 60 12.18 4.01 20.79
CA LEU A 60 12.46 3.39 19.49
C LEU A 60 13.17 2.06 19.74
N LEU A 61 12.52 0.97 19.36
CA LEU A 61 12.98 -0.39 19.62
C LEU A 61 13.49 -1.02 18.32
N ASN A 62 14.81 -1.12 18.18
CA ASN A 62 15.49 -1.76 17.05
C ASN A 62 15.90 -3.19 17.34
N GLY A 63 15.86 -3.61 18.61
CA GLY A 63 16.20 -4.95 19.05
C GLY A 63 16.03 -5.11 20.55
N GLY A 64 16.26 -6.30 21.04
CA GLY A 64 16.25 -6.61 22.47
C GLY A 64 15.06 -7.43 22.92
N TYR A 65 15.20 -7.97 24.15
CA TYR A 65 14.16 -8.71 24.85
C TYR A 65 13.55 -7.84 25.93
N PHE A 66 12.23 -7.90 26.07
CA PHE A 66 11.46 -7.16 27.05
C PHE A 66 10.50 -8.11 27.79
N GLY A 67 10.66 -8.22 29.10
CA GLY A 67 9.67 -8.89 29.93
C GLY A 67 8.34 -8.14 29.95
N MET A 68 8.40 -6.79 29.81
CA MET A 68 7.20 -5.96 29.71
C MET A 68 7.53 -4.65 28.99
N ILE A 69 6.72 -4.28 28.01
CA ILE A 69 6.66 -2.93 27.44
C ILE A 69 5.39 -2.26 27.96
N THR A 70 5.49 -1.06 28.50
CA THR A 70 4.35 -0.31 29.03
C THR A 70 4.22 1.04 28.32
N LEU A 71 3.04 1.31 27.76
CA LEU A 71 2.59 2.64 27.35
C LEU A 71 1.70 3.22 28.42
N MET A 72 1.95 4.45 28.83
CA MET A 72 1.15 5.15 29.83
C MET A 72 -0.13 5.75 29.23
N ASP A 73 -0.22 5.91 27.91
CA ASP A 73 -1.47 6.17 27.19
C ASP A 73 -1.99 4.88 26.54
N PRO A 74 -3.17 4.37 26.93
CA PRO A 74 -3.75 3.15 26.37
C PRO A 74 -4.23 3.32 24.91
N ASN A 75 -4.31 4.55 24.39
CA ASN A 75 -4.69 4.82 23.00
C ASN A 75 -3.50 4.78 22.03
N GLU A 76 -2.27 4.82 22.53
CA GLU A 76 -1.08 4.64 21.70
C GLU A 76 -0.97 3.19 21.18
N ASN A 77 -0.32 3.03 20.03
CA ASN A 77 -0.12 1.74 19.40
C ASN A 77 1.30 1.23 19.72
N VAL A 78 1.41 0.03 20.31
CA VAL A 78 2.73 -0.57 20.62
C VAL A 78 3.59 -0.76 19.37
N MET A 79 3.00 -0.85 18.19
CA MET A 79 3.74 -0.99 16.94
C MET A 79 4.51 0.28 16.54
N ASP A 80 4.08 1.45 17.03
CA ASP A 80 4.74 2.73 16.75
C ASP A 80 6.10 2.85 17.45
N LEU A 81 6.37 1.98 18.42
CA LEU A 81 7.67 1.91 19.09
C LEU A 81 8.73 1.18 18.26
N LEU A 82 8.33 0.41 17.24
CA LEU A 82 9.26 -0.40 16.47
C LEU A 82 10.07 0.42 15.47
N GLY A 83 11.35 0.13 15.40
CA GLY A 83 12.19 0.59 14.30
C GLY A 83 11.76 0.02 12.95
N ALA A 84 12.15 0.69 11.87
CA ALA A 84 11.79 0.28 10.51
C ALA A 84 12.23 -1.16 10.21
N GLY A 85 11.26 -1.99 9.78
CA GLY A 85 11.50 -3.40 9.45
C GLY A 85 11.69 -4.32 10.65
N LYS A 86 11.25 -3.90 11.84
CA LYS A 86 11.24 -4.71 13.06
C LYS A 86 9.86 -5.25 13.37
N ALA A 87 9.80 -6.28 14.19
CA ALA A 87 8.58 -6.92 14.65
C ALA A 87 8.73 -7.45 16.07
N TYR A 88 7.63 -7.57 16.80
CA TYR A 88 7.59 -8.26 18.07
C TYR A 88 7.37 -9.77 17.87
N ARG A 89 8.18 -10.58 18.55
CA ARG A 89 7.99 -12.02 18.64
C ARG A 89 7.86 -12.43 20.09
N SER A 90 6.82 -13.21 20.41
CA SER A 90 6.64 -13.78 21.75
C SER A 90 7.77 -14.78 22.03
N VAL A 91 8.32 -14.72 23.23
CA VAL A 91 9.29 -15.73 23.71
C VAL A 91 8.60 -16.89 24.44
N LEU A 92 7.30 -16.83 24.66
CA LEU A 92 6.50 -17.87 25.33
C LEU A 92 6.05 -18.97 24.36
N GLY A 93 6.18 -18.77 23.06
CA GLY A 93 5.81 -19.77 22.05
C GLY A 93 6.62 -19.56 20.77
N ALA A 94 7.01 -20.66 20.10
CA ALA A 94 7.68 -20.56 18.81
C ALA A 94 6.77 -19.86 17.78
N ASP A 95 7.32 -18.87 17.08
CA ASP A 95 6.71 -18.17 15.96
C ASP A 95 5.42 -17.37 16.23
N ALA A 96 5.12 -17.06 17.48
CA ALA A 96 4.00 -16.20 17.81
C ALA A 96 4.35 -14.71 17.64
N TRP A 97 3.98 -14.13 16.52
CA TRP A 97 4.11 -12.70 16.28
C TRP A 97 3.09 -11.93 17.10
N GLN A 98 3.53 -10.79 17.64
CA GLN A 98 2.69 -9.94 18.49
C GLN A 98 2.44 -8.60 17.79
N ASP A 99 1.26 -8.06 17.99
CA ASP A 99 0.85 -6.74 17.53
C ASP A 99 0.06 -6.01 18.63
N ASP A 100 -0.53 -4.87 18.31
CA ASP A 100 -1.28 -4.06 19.27
C ASP A 100 -2.51 -4.80 19.85
N SER A 101 -3.09 -5.77 19.12
CA SER A 101 -4.22 -6.56 19.61
C SER A 101 -3.83 -7.56 20.72
N ASN A 102 -2.55 -7.87 20.85
CA ASN A 102 -2.03 -8.72 21.91
C ASN A 102 -1.70 -7.94 23.20
N ALA A 103 -1.73 -6.61 23.14
CA ALA A 103 -1.43 -5.79 24.30
C ALA A 103 -2.60 -5.78 25.28
N ASP A 104 -2.27 -5.93 26.56
CA ASP A 104 -3.23 -5.92 27.67
C ASP A 104 -3.50 -4.49 28.13
N THR A 105 -4.77 -4.09 28.12
CA THR A 105 -5.24 -2.80 28.64
C THR A 105 -6.05 -2.95 29.92
N THR A 106 -6.24 -4.17 30.42
CA THR A 106 -7.15 -4.48 31.53
C THR A 106 -6.45 -4.67 32.86
N SER A 107 -5.17 -5.07 32.87
CA SER A 107 -4.43 -5.38 34.08
C SER A 107 -4.13 -4.15 34.96
N VAL A 108 -3.94 -2.97 34.32
CA VAL A 108 -3.78 -1.69 35.01
C VAL A 108 -4.55 -0.62 34.23
N ALA A 109 -5.50 0.02 34.90
CA ALA A 109 -6.30 1.09 34.30
C ALA A 109 -5.40 2.25 33.80
N GLY A 110 -5.64 2.69 32.56
CA GLY A 110 -4.89 3.79 31.94
C GLY A 110 -3.52 3.41 31.39
N GLN A 111 -3.22 2.12 31.25
CA GLN A 111 -1.98 1.65 30.67
C GLN A 111 -2.25 0.56 29.63
N LYS A 112 -1.36 0.48 28.64
CA LYS A 112 -1.29 -0.62 27.67
C LYS A 112 0.04 -1.38 27.87
N ARG A 113 0.00 -2.69 27.91
CA ARG A 113 1.17 -3.53 28.19
C ARG A 113 1.32 -4.68 27.21
N LEU A 114 2.53 -4.87 26.70
CA LEU A 114 2.92 -6.04 25.94
C LEU A 114 3.96 -6.84 26.73
N HIS A 115 3.76 -8.15 26.84
CA HIS A 115 4.56 -9.00 27.72
C HIS A 115 5.40 -10.00 26.97
N GLU A 116 6.60 -10.32 27.52
CA GLU A 116 7.47 -11.41 27.12
C GLU A 116 7.76 -11.43 25.60
N VAL A 117 8.27 -10.30 25.11
CA VAL A 117 8.54 -10.11 23.67
C VAL A 117 10.01 -9.84 23.40
N GLU A 118 10.44 -10.25 22.24
CA GLU A 118 11.73 -9.92 21.67
C GLU A 118 11.48 -9.11 20.37
N VAL A 119 12.25 -8.04 20.18
CA VAL A 119 12.24 -7.24 18.94
C VAL A 119 13.27 -7.82 17.98
N VAL A 120 12.80 -8.30 16.84
CA VAL A 120 13.60 -8.97 15.81
C VAL A 120 13.35 -8.34 14.45
N ASP A 121 14.13 -8.73 13.43
CA ASP A 121 13.83 -8.38 12.06
C ASP A 121 12.48 -8.99 11.64
N ALA A 122 11.64 -8.18 11.03
CA ALA A 122 10.38 -8.66 10.53
C ALA A 122 10.61 -9.71 9.42
N PRO A 123 9.96 -10.89 9.52
CA PRO A 123 10.14 -11.95 8.53
C PRO A 123 9.55 -11.61 7.17
N LEU A 124 8.74 -10.56 7.11
CA LEU A 124 8.09 -10.05 5.91
C LEU A 124 8.04 -8.53 5.94
N ARG A 125 8.48 -7.88 4.88
CA ARG A 125 8.47 -6.41 4.77
C ARG A 125 8.11 -5.98 3.37
N ILE A 126 7.08 -5.15 3.23
CA ILE A 126 6.75 -4.51 1.96
C ILE A 126 7.83 -3.47 1.63
N ILE A 127 8.51 -3.65 0.49
CA ILE A 127 9.62 -2.80 0.03
C ILE A 127 9.21 -1.88 -1.12
N GLN A 128 8.14 -2.22 -1.83
CA GLN A 128 7.64 -1.43 -2.94
C GLN A 128 6.14 -1.62 -3.11
N GLN A 129 5.45 -0.55 -3.51
CA GLN A 129 4.07 -0.63 -3.99
C GLN A 129 3.89 0.13 -5.31
N THR A 130 2.94 -0.31 -6.11
CA THR A 130 2.58 0.32 -7.37
C THR A 130 1.06 0.50 -7.42
N PRO A 131 0.57 1.73 -7.61
CA PRO A 131 1.32 2.98 -7.74
C PRO A 131 2.04 3.39 -6.44
N ALA A 132 3.24 3.97 -6.58
CA ALA A 132 4.06 4.38 -5.43
C ALA A 132 3.41 5.53 -4.63
N SER A 133 2.66 6.40 -5.31
CA SER A 133 1.88 7.48 -4.70
C SER A 133 0.72 6.98 -3.83
N GLY A 134 0.30 5.73 -4.00
CA GLY A 134 -0.94 5.21 -3.42
C GLY A 134 -2.21 5.72 -4.11
N THR A 135 -2.12 6.55 -5.16
CA THR A 135 -3.28 7.04 -5.92
C THR A 135 -3.28 6.48 -7.32
N LEU A 136 -4.42 6.00 -7.79
CA LEU A 136 -4.62 5.41 -9.11
C LEU A 136 -5.91 5.93 -9.71
N THR A 137 -5.81 6.60 -10.86
CA THR A 137 -6.96 6.88 -11.71
C THR A 137 -7.12 5.74 -12.72
N VAL A 138 -8.31 5.16 -12.77
CA VAL A 138 -8.71 4.12 -13.72
C VAL A 138 -9.75 4.72 -14.64
N TYR A 139 -9.56 4.57 -15.94
CA TYR A 139 -10.57 4.99 -16.91
C TYR A 139 -11.50 3.84 -17.24
N GLU A 140 -12.83 4.09 -17.22
CA GLU A 140 -13.86 3.07 -17.43
C GLU A 140 -13.71 2.36 -18.78
N THR A 141 -13.20 3.07 -19.79
CA THR A 141 -12.95 2.57 -21.15
C THR A 141 -11.59 1.89 -21.33
N SER A 142 -10.78 1.80 -20.26
CA SER A 142 -9.45 1.22 -20.39
C SER A 142 -9.53 -0.30 -20.68
N PRO A 143 -8.91 -0.79 -21.77
CA PRO A 143 -8.89 -2.22 -22.09
C PRO A 143 -8.01 -3.04 -21.15
N THR A 144 -7.14 -2.37 -20.43
CA THR A 144 -6.25 -2.99 -19.43
C THR A 144 -6.63 -2.51 -18.04
N ILE A 145 -6.99 -3.44 -17.17
CA ILE A 145 -7.22 -3.14 -15.77
C ILE A 145 -5.85 -2.92 -15.11
N PRO A 146 -5.54 -1.71 -14.63
CA PRO A 146 -4.31 -1.51 -13.89
C PRO A 146 -4.38 -2.32 -12.61
N SER A 147 -3.31 -3.03 -12.28
CA SER A 147 -3.24 -3.84 -11.07
C SER A 147 -2.55 -3.07 -9.94
N LEU A 148 -3.13 -3.15 -8.75
CA LEU A 148 -2.44 -2.77 -7.53
C LEU A 148 -1.40 -3.85 -7.23
N LYS A 149 -0.16 -3.44 -6.98
CA LYS A 149 0.95 -4.38 -6.71
C LYS A 149 1.74 -3.98 -5.49
N VAL A 150 2.21 -4.98 -4.78
CA VAL A 150 3.26 -4.82 -3.77
C VAL A 150 4.36 -5.83 -4.02
N THR A 151 5.59 -5.40 -3.74
CA THR A 151 6.73 -6.31 -3.64
C THR A 151 7.17 -6.33 -2.19
N ALA A 152 7.30 -7.52 -1.64
CA ALA A 152 7.76 -7.70 -0.26
C ALA A 152 9.03 -8.55 -0.23
N ALA A 153 9.96 -8.20 0.63
CA ALA A 153 11.09 -9.03 1.02
C ALA A 153 10.64 -9.94 2.15
N TYR A 154 11.09 -11.19 2.15
CA TYR A 154 10.81 -12.17 3.17
C TYR A 154 12.07 -12.93 3.59
N ASP A 155 12.06 -13.52 4.79
CA ASP A 155 13.14 -14.39 5.24
C ASP A 155 13.15 -15.69 4.43
N SER A 156 14.09 -15.79 3.49
CA SER A 156 14.22 -16.93 2.59
C SER A 156 14.71 -18.23 3.27
N ALA A 157 15.13 -18.16 4.53
CA ALA A 157 15.47 -19.35 5.33
C ALA A 157 14.20 -20.07 5.82
N MET A 158 13.06 -19.38 5.83
CA MET A 158 11.76 -19.96 6.18
C MET A 158 11.10 -20.62 4.96
N SER A 159 10.23 -21.62 5.23
CA SER A 159 9.48 -22.28 4.17
C SER A 159 8.51 -21.33 3.47
N TRP A 160 8.22 -21.58 2.19
CA TRP A 160 7.28 -20.79 1.40
C TRP A 160 5.83 -21.03 1.85
N VAL A 161 5.32 -20.19 2.75
CA VAL A 161 3.93 -20.22 3.20
C VAL A 161 3.40 -18.78 3.20
N PHE A 162 2.74 -18.39 2.12
CA PHE A 162 2.14 -17.06 1.98
C PHE A 162 0.63 -17.15 1.84
N ASP A 163 -0.08 -16.27 2.53
CA ASP A 163 -1.45 -15.89 2.24
C ASP A 163 -1.50 -14.41 1.89
N ALA A 164 -2.42 -14.03 1.01
CA ALA A 164 -2.60 -12.64 0.63
C ALA A 164 -4.08 -12.33 0.45
N LYS A 165 -4.49 -11.15 0.91
CA LYS A 165 -5.86 -10.65 0.79
C LYS A 165 -5.85 -9.24 0.25
N LEU A 166 -6.82 -8.94 -0.60
CA LEU A 166 -7.14 -7.60 -1.03
C LEU A 166 -8.38 -7.13 -0.28
N TYR A 167 -8.26 -6.05 0.43
CA TYR A 167 -9.36 -5.39 1.11
C TYR A 167 -9.84 -4.19 0.33
N TYR A 168 -11.12 -3.89 0.45
CA TYR A 168 -11.79 -2.76 -0.16
C TYR A 168 -12.72 -2.08 0.84
N ARG A 169 -12.82 -0.75 0.75
CA ARG A 169 -13.88 0.06 1.34
C ARG A 169 -14.22 1.23 0.42
N ALA A 170 -15.48 1.67 0.43
CA ALA A 170 -15.92 2.74 -0.46
C ALA A 170 -15.39 4.11 -0.02
N SER A 171 -15.26 4.33 1.29
CA SER A 171 -14.71 5.56 1.87
C SER A 171 -13.90 5.29 3.14
N ALA A 172 -13.20 6.30 3.64
CA ALA A 172 -12.35 6.17 4.83
C ALA A 172 -13.11 5.84 6.12
N ILE A 173 -14.41 6.09 6.17
CA ILE A 173 -15.28 5.82 7.34
C ILE A 173 -15.94 4.44 7.30
N ASP A 174 -15.86 3.75 6.15
CA ASP A 174 -16.45 2.42 6.01
C ASP A 174 -15.51 1.33 6.51
N GLU A 175 -16.09 0.22 6.94
CA GLU A 175 -15.31 -0.96 7.32
C GLU A 175 -14.67 -1.64 6.10
N TRP A 176 -13.53 -2.26 6.32
CA TRP A 176 -12.85 -3.04 5.32
C TRP A 176 -13.60 -4.34 5.03
N SER A 177 -13.80 -4.64 3.75
CA SER A 177 -14.35 -5.90 3.26
C SER A 177 -13.33 -6.60 2.35
N THR A 178 -13.32 -7.92 2.33
CA THR A 178 -12.47 -8.66 1.39
C THR A 178 -13.00 -8.48 -0.03
N ALA A 179 -12.15 -7.98 -0.93
CA ALA A 179 -12.51 -7.75 -2.33
C ALA A 179 -12.29 -9.00 -3.18
N ASP A 180 -11.06 -9.56 -3.15
CA ASP A 180 -10.68 -10.73 -3.95
C ASP A 180 -9.37 -11.34 -3.43
N ALA A 181 -9.04 -12.55 -3.90
CA ALA A 181 -7.76 -13.18 -3.66
C ALA A 181 -6.73 -12.68 -4.70
N PRO A 182 -5.69 -11.93 -4.29
CA PRO A 182 -4.66 -11.46 -5.19
C PRO A 182 -3.74 -12.61 -5.62
N LYS A 183 -3.07 -12.41 -6.76
CA LYS A 183 -2.06 -13.35 -7.24
C LYS A 183 -0.74 -13.14 -6.50
N VAL A 184 -0.19 -14.21 -5.93
CA VAL A 184 1.13 -14.23 -5.28
C VAL A 184 2.14 -14.91 -6.20
N SER A 185 3.29 -14.30 -6.41
CA SER A 185 4.34 -14.82 -7.28
C SER A 185 5.71 -14.64 -6.64
N SER A 186 6.50 -15.72 -6.53
CA SER A 186 7.89 -15.65 -6.10
C SER A 186 8.78 -15.05 -7.18
N ASN A 187 9.70 -14.17 -6.77
CA ASN A 187 10.72 -13.62 -7.66
C ASN A 187 12.07 -14.37 -7.54
N GLY A 188 12.17 -15.40 -6.69
CA GLY A 188 13.34 -16.28 -6.55
C GLY A 188 14.54 -15.69 -5.82
N ASN A 189 14.46 -14.47 -5.29
CA ASN A 189 15.55 -13.75 -4.64
C ASN A 189 15.22 -13.26 -3.21
N GLY A 190 14.40 -14.01 -2.48
CA GLY A 190 13.90 -13.58 -1.18
C GLY A 190 12.86 -12.45 -1.29
N THR A 191 12.25 -12.27 -2.46
CA THR A 191 11.13 -11.35 -2.65
C THR A 191 9.92 -12.02 -3.26
N VAL A 192 8.76 -11.46 -2.97
CA VAL A 192 7.45 -11.89 -3.48
C VAL A 192 6.74 -10.69 -4.07
N THR A 193 6.05 -10.89 -5.19
CA THR A 193 5.15 -9.91 -5.77
C THR A 193 3.71 -10.38 -5.59
N VAL A 194 2.88 -9.48 -5.07
CA VAL A 194 1.43 -9.67 -4.93
C VAL A 194 0.73 -8.63 -5.79
N SER A 195 -0.20 -9.08 -6.62
CA SER A 195 -0.94 -8.22 -7.54
C SER A 195 -2.44 -8.50 -7.46
N SER A 196 -3.24 -7.43 -7.46
CA SER A 196 -4.69 -7.56 -7.62
C SER A 196 -5.02 -8.04 -9.03
N ASN A 197 -6.06 -8.86 -9.15
CA ASN A 197 -6.60 -9.37 -10.42
C ASN A 197 -8.08 -9.01 -10.59
N THR A 198 -8.59 -8.13 -9.74
CA THR A 198 -10.00 -7.76 -9.71
C THR A 198 -10.26 -6.48 -10.49
N THR A 199 -11.47 -6.32 -10.99
CA THR A 199 -11.95 -5.05 -11.53
C THR A 199 -12.03 -4.04 -10.39
N LEU A 200 -11.23 -2.98 -10.49
CA LEU A 200 -11.19 -1.93 -9.48
C LEU A 200 -12.44 -1.04 -9.60
N LYS A 201 -12.93 -0.59 -8.44
CA LYS A 201 -14.00 0.40 -8.30
C LYS A 201 -13.44 1.64 -7.61
N THR A 202 -14.12 2.76 -7.70
CA THR A 202 -13.79 3.93 -6.87
C THR A 202 -13.85 3.56 -5.40
N GLY A 203 -12.82 3.93 -4.65
CA GLY A 203 -12.70 3.64 -3.22
C GLY A 203 -11.26 3.41 -2.78
N GLN A 204 -11.11 2.80 -1.62
CA GLN A 204 -9.83 2.51 -1.01
C GLN A 204 -9.55 1.02 -1.00
N TYR A 205 -8.30 0.66 -1.24
CA TYR A 205 -7.83 -0.72 -1.24
C TYR A 205 -6.59 -0.86 -0.37
N GLN A 206 -6.43 -2.05 0.23
CA GLN A 206 -5.24 -2.42 0.98
C GLN A 206 -4.89 -3.87 0.68
N LEU A 207 -3.62 -4.12 0.35
CA LEU A 207 -3.08 -5.47 0.22
C LEU A 207 -2.47 -5.89 1.55
N GLN A 208 -2.93 -7.02 2.07
CA GLN A 208 -2.40 -7.66 3.27
C GLN A 208 -1.71 -8.96 2.87
N LEU A 209 -0.51 -9.15 3.38
CA LEU A 209 0.27 -10.37 3.22
C LEU A 209 0.48 -11.00 4.59
N THR A 210 0.33 -12.32 4.65
CA THR A 210 0.65 -13.10 5.84
C THR A 210 1.74 -14.12 5.50
N PHE A 211 2.77 -14.19 6.32
CA PHE A 211 3.90 -15.11 6.19
C PHE A 211 4.22 -15.70 7.56
N HIS A 212 4.06 -17.02 7.74
CA HIS A 212 4.22 -17.69 9.02
C HIS A 212 3.51 -16.99 10.20
N GLY A 213 2.29 -16.51 9.95
CA GLY A 213 1.50 -15.80 10.96
C GLY A 213 1.87 -14.31 11.16
N TYR A 214 3.00 -13.85 10.61
CA TYR A 214 3.32 -12.43 10.58
C TYR A 214 2.53 -11.73 9.46
N ARG A 215 1.97 -10.56 9.78
CA ARG A 215 1.15 -9.77 8.88
C ARG A 215 1.87 -8.50 8.47
N ALA A 216 1.92 -8.24 7.17
CA ALA A 216 2.36 -6.98 6.60
C ALA A 216 1.29 -6.38 5.70
N GLU A 217 1.09 -5.08 5.77
CA GLU A 217 0.05 -4.36 5.03
C GLU A 217 0.66 -3.28 4.13
N SER A 218 0.08 -3.10 2.94
CA SER A 218 0.43 -1.98 2.08
C SER A 218 -0.08 -0.67 2.67
N ARG A 219 0.46 0.44 2.19
CA ARG A 219 -0.27 1.70 2.32
C ARG A 219 -1.60 1.58 1.58
N VAL A 220 -2.54 2.42 1.98
CA VAL A 220 -3.85 2.48 1.32
C VAL A 220 -3.67 2.99 -0.11
N PHE A 221 -4.30 2.30 -1.05
CA PHE A 221 -4.44 2.75 -2.42
C PHE A 221 -5.79 3.46 -2.58
N ASN A 222 -5.77 4.70 -3.04
CA ASN A 222 -6.97 5.46 -3.38
C ASN A 222 -7.21 5.30 -4.88
N VAL A 223 -8.31 4.68 -5.25
CA VAL A 223 -8.69 4.42 -6.64
C VAL A 223 -9.88 5.30 -7.01
N THR A 224 -9.78 5.99 -8.15
CA THR A 224 -10.86 6.77 -8.73
C THR A 224 -11.14 6.25 -10.13
N LEU A 225 -12.40 5.91 -10.43
CA LEU A 225 -12.86 5.65 -11.78
C LEU A 225 -13.35 6.95 -12.41
N GLU A 226 -12.87 7.22 -13.61
CA GLU A 226 -13.22 8.40 -14.37
C GLU A 226 -13.59 8.05 -15.81
N PRO A 227 -14.57 8.72 -16.43
CA PRO A 227 -14.77 8.62 -17.86
C PRO A 227 -13.58 9.26 -18.58
N CYS A 228 -13.07 8.62 -19.63
CA CYS A 228 -12.05 9.22 -20.46
C CYS A 228 -12.70 9.99 -21.60
N GLY A 229 -12.42 11.30 -21.70
CA GLY A 229 -12.85 12.13 -22.83
C GLY A 229 -12.01 11.93 -24.10
N HIS A 230 -11.05 11.02 -24.07
CA HIS A 230 -10.15 10.68 -25.19
C HIS A 230 -9.45 11.88 -25.84
N PRO A 231 -8.73 12.71 -25.07
CA PRO A 231 -8.19 13.99 -25.56
C PRO A 231 -7.01 13.84 -26.51
N ASP A 232 -6.37 12.66 -26.54
CA ASP A 232 -5.11 12.40 -27.26
C ASP A 232 -5.19 11.06 -28.02
N ILE A 233 -5.84 11.07 -29.16
CA ILE A 233 -5.93 9.90 -30.05
C ILE A 233 -4.73 9.90 -31.01
N ASP A 234 -3.95 8.83 -30.97
CA ASP A 234 -2.77 8.67 -31.84
C ASP A 234 -3.14 8.27 -33.28
N ALA A 235 -2.13 8.23 -34.16
CA ALA A 235 -2.29 7.85 -35.57
C ALA A 235 -2.79 6.40 -35.77
N ASN A 236 -2.75 5.56 -34.72
CA ASN A 236 -3.26 4.19 -34.74
C ASN A 236 -4.67 4.09 -34.16
N GLY A 237 -5.31 5.20 -33.83
CA GLY A 237 -6.63 5.25 -33.26
C GLY A 237 -6.70 4.83 -31.80
N LYS A 238 -5.59 4.96 -31.08
CA LYS A 238 -5.48 4.60 -29.67
C LYS A 238 -5.41 5.86 -28.80
N CYS A 239 -6.22 5.92 -27.78
CA CYS A 239 -6.14 7.00 -26.80
C CYS A 239 -4.89 6.85 -25.93
N GLY A 240 -4.03 7.86 -25.89
CA GLY A 240 -2.81 7.87 -25.09
C GLY A 240 -3.11 7.81 -23.59
N THR A 241 -4.21 8.43 -23.14
CA THR A 241 -4.60 8.49 -21.74
C THR A 241 -5.16 7.16 -21.22
N CYS A 242 -6.21 6.61 -21.82
CA CYS A 242 -6.88 5.39 -21.33
C CYS A 242 -6.51 4.13 -22.10
N GLN A 243 -5.73 4.24 -23.16
CA GLN A 243 -5.32 3.15 -24.04
C GLN A 243 -6.46 2.48 -24.82
N TYR A 244 -7.66 3.10 -24.81
CA TYR A 244 -8.81 2.60 -25.58
C TYR A 244 -8.48 2.62 -27.08
N GLN A 245 -8.85 1.55 -27.78
CA GLN A 245 -8.63 1.41 -29.22
C GLN A 245 -9.94 1.62 -29.97
N PHE A 246 -10.03 2.70 -30.72
CA PHE A 246 -11.17 2.97 -31.60
C PHE A 246 -11.22 2.05 -32.83
N VAL A 247 -12.40 1.86 -33.37
CA VAL A 247 -12.61 1.15 -34.67
C VAL A 247 -12.15 2.02 -35.82
N ALA A 248 -12.55 3.27 -35.81
CA ALA A 248 -12.21 4.24 -36.82
C ALA A 248 -11.84 5.59 -36.22
N THR A 249 -11.06 6.38 -36.94
CA THR A 249 -10.85 7.79 -36.64
C THR A 249 -11.24 8.65 -37.83
N LEU A 250 -11.76 9.83 -37.51
CA LEU A 250 -11.99 10.92 -38.45
C LEU A 250 -10.95 12.01 -38.20
N THR A 251 -10.19 12.37 -39.21
CA THR A 251 -9.29 13.54 -39.15
C THR A 251 -9.88 14.65 -40.01
N ASP A 252 -10.04 15.83 -39.44
CA ASP A 252 -10.53 17.00 -40.14
C ASP A 252 -9.42 17.76 -40.90
N ALA A 253 -9.79 18.87 -41.56
CA ALA A 253 -8.85 19.70 -42.29
C ALA A 253 -7.83 20.43 -41.40
N ALA A 254 -8.13 20.62 -40.11
CA ALA A 254 -7.22 21.21 -39.13
C ALA A 254 -6.25 20.16 -38.55
N GLY A 255 -6.47 18.88 -38.86
CA GLY A 255 -5.69 17.76 -38.32
C GLY A 255 -6.20 17.27 -36.97
N GLU A 256 -7.37 17.71 -36.52
CA GLU A 256 -8.00 17.21 -35.30
C GLU A 256 -8.52 15.78 -35.51
N VAL A 257 -8.24 14.89 -34.56
CA VAL A 257 -8.58 13.46 -34.66
C VAL A 257 -9.69 13.13 -33.67
N THR A 258 -10.80 12.61 -34.18
CA THR A 258 -11.92 12.10 -33.39
C THR A 258 -12.06 10.59 -33.56
N GLY A 259 -12.24 9.86 -32.45
CA GLY A 259 -12.39 8.42 -32.45
C GLY A 259 -13.85 7.97 -32.48
N TYR A 260 -14.10 6.84 -33.16
CA TYR A 260 -15.43 6.23 -33.30
C TYR A 260 -15.37 4.71 -33.04
N ASP A 261 -16.38 4.20 -32.34
CA ASP A 261 -16.51 2.77 -32.03
C ASP A 261 -17.01 1.94 -33.22
N THR A 262 -17.51 2.60 -34.26
CA THR A 262 -18.00 1.97 -35.48
C THR A 262 -17.56 2.78 -36.70
N LEU A 263 -17.38 2.08 -37.82
CA LEU A 263 -17.12 2.73 -39.10
C LEU A 263 -18.34 3.57 -39.54
N ASN A 264 -19.54 3.04 -39.33
CA ASN A 264 -20.77 3.75 -39.65
C ASN A 264 -20.92 5.07 -38.87
N GLY A 265 -20.48 5.11 -37.60
CA GLY A 265 -20.44 6.32 -36.80
C GLY A 265 -19.53 7.39 -37.41
N ALA A 266 -18.31 7.02 -37.80
CA ALA A 266 -17.38 7.94 -38.46
C ALA A 266 -17.92 8.46 -39.78
N LEU A 267 -18.54 7.60 -40.59
CA LEU A 267 -19.13 7.99 -41.88
C LEU A 267 -20.39 8.85 -41.74
N ALA A 268 -21.20 8.63 -40.72
CA ALA A 268 -22.34 9.45 -40.40
C ALA A 268 -21.92 10.89 -40.07
N GLU A 269 -20.81 11.02 -39.29
CA GLU A 269 -20.28 12.35 -38.97
C GLU A 269 -19.71 13.05 -40.19
N VAL A 270 -18.98 12.38 -41.07
CA VAL A 270 -18.53 12.95 -42.35
C VAL A 270 -19.72 13.47 -43.17
N LYS A 271 -20.83 12.71 -43.22
CA LYS A 271 -22.06 13.12 -43.91
C LYS A 271 -22.70 14.35 -43.27
N ALA A 272 -22.75 14.42 -41.93
CA ALA A 272 -23.27 15.57 -41.22
C ALA A 272 -22.45 16.84 -41.49
N LEU A 273 -21.14 16.72 -41.34
CA LEU A 273 -20.18 17.81 -41.56
C LEU A 273 -20.16 18.28 -43.04
N SER A 274 -20.32 17.35 -44.02
CA SER A 274 -20.37 17.69 -45.43
C SER A 274 -21.67 18.31 -45.91
N ALA A 275 -22.76 18.16 -45.15
CA ALA A 275 -24.04 18.77 -45.48
C ALA A 275 -24.06 20.29 -45.28
N ASP A 276 -23.25 20.81 -44.36
CA ASP A 276 -23.10 22.22 -44.05
C ASP A 276 -22.01 22.94 -44.86
N ALA A 277 -21.35 22.25 -45.77
CA ALA A 277 -20.13 22.74 -46.37
C ALA A 277 -20.36 23.64 -47.62
N GLN A 278 -20.40 24.93 -47.42
CA GLN A 278 -19.80 25.88 -48.39
C GLN A 278 -18.25 25.75 -48.42
N ASN A 279 -17.64 24.96 -47.52
CA ASN A 279 -16.23 24.61 -47.49
C ASN A 279 -16.08 23.11 -47.67
N ALA A 280 -15.55 22.68 -48.79
CA ALA A 280 -15.15 21.30 -49.01
C ALA A 280 -13.92 20.97 -48.15
N SER A 281 -14.13 20.89 -46.85
CA SER A 281 -13.13 20.42 -45.90
C SER A 281 -12.82 18.95 -46.22
N ARG A 282 -11.55 18.59 -46.34
CA ARG A 282 -11.15 17.21 -46.57
C ARG A 282 -11.13 16.50 -45.24
N TYR A 283 -11.95 15.47 -45.16
CA TYR A 283 -11.97 14.56 -44.01
C TYR A 283 -11.29 13.26 -44.40
N THR A 284 -10.52 12.71 -43.46
CA THR A 284 -9.90 11.38 -43.67
C THR A 284 -10.46 10.44 -42.62
N VAL A 285 -11.13 9.36 -43.08
CA VAL A 285 -11.55 8.26 -42.19
C VAL A 285 -10.52 7.15 -42.30
N ARG A 286 -9.98 6.72 -41.16
CA ARG A 286 -9.02 5.63 -41.08
C ARG A 286 -9.57 4.52 -40.22
N LEU A 287 -9.50 3.27 -40.69
CA LEU A 287 -9.80 2.06 -39.92
C LEU A 287 -8.57 1.57 -39.15
N HIS A 288 -8.77 1.11 -37.95
CA HIS A 288 -7.72 0.63 -37.04
C HIS A 288 -7.86 -0.84 -36.65
N ARG A 289 -9.00 -1.47 -36.98
CA ARG A 289 -9.23 -2.91 -36.82
C ARG A 289 -10.24 -3.41 -37.86
N ASP A 290 -10.29 -4.72 -38.04
CA ASP A 290 -11.25 -5.33 -38.94
C ASP A 290 -12.68 -5.07 -38.46
N VAL A 291 -13.58 -4.80 -39.40
CA VAL A 291 -14.99 -4.54 -39.15
C VAL A 291 -15.86 -5.44 -40.03
N THR A 292 -16.98 -5.89 -39.48
CA THR A 292 -18.02 -6.66 -40.17
C THR A 292 -19.31 -5.83 -40.23
N GLU A 293 -19.19 -4.57 -40.64
CA GLU A 293 -20.32 -3.64 -40.71
C GLU A 293 -20.83 -3.55 -42.14
N ASP A 294 -22.13 -3.58 -42.34
CA ASP A 294 -22.74 -3.23 -43.61
C ASP A 294 -22.66 -1.71 -43.84
N VAL A 295 -21.72 -1.29 -44.65
CA VAL A 295 -21.47 0.10 -44.97
C VAL A 295 -22.13 0.45 -46.29
N ARG A 296 -23.08 1.40 -46.25
CA ARG A 296 -23.70 1.94 -47.47
C ARG A 296 -23.36 3.40 -47.62
N ILE A 297 -22.43 3.65 -48.56
CA ILE A 297 -22.07 5.01 -48.94
C ILE A 297 -23.06 5.47 -50.02
N THR A 298 -24.02 6.28 -49.67
CA THR A 298 -25.01 6.86 -50.63
C THR A 298 -24.76 8.34 -50.79
N GLY A 299 -24.27 8.73 -51.94
CA GLY A 299 -24.23 10.12 -52.46
C GLY A 299 -23.29 11.03 -51.68
N GLY A 300 -22.13 11.29 -52.22
CA GLY A 300 -21.17 12.29 -51.81
C GLY A 300 -20.07 12.37 -52.87
N LYS A 301 -19.52 13.54 -53.13
CA LYS A 301 -18.23 13.65 -53.81
C LYS A 301 -17.17 13.27 -52.80
N PHE A 302 -16.60 12.09 -52.95
CA PHE A 302 -15.42 11.62 -52.20
C PHE A 302 -14.15 12.04 -52.94
#